data_0a191778bf95a519312b49d182077410
#
_entry.id   0a191778bf95a519312b49d182077410
#
_cell.length_a   1.000
_cell.length_b   1.000
_cell.length_c   1.000
_cell.angle_alpha   90.00
_cell.angle_beta   90.00
_cell.angle_gamma   90.00
#
_symmetry.space_group_name_H-M   'P 1'
#
loop_
_entity.id
_entity.type
_entity.pdbx_description
1 polymer ?
#
loop_
_entity_poly.entity_id
_entity_poly.type
_entity_poly.pdbx_seq_one_letter_code
_entity_poly.pdbx_strand_id
1 'polypeptide(L)'
;MDRSRIYKGRGKRWKRTLTLCLAAVLALTVFTGCSRKTAAATGSRTVDKEYTRGQMMVIAITERNRYQNIYTSELWSVKADESGNTFEDKLMGQVEQFLIELATTNLMADEQGIELTSQERDALKSLAQEYYRNLSEQDRRFMDVSQDEVYDLYCEYYRADKLVAELT
;
A
#
# COMPACT_ATOMS: atom_id res chain seq x y z
N MET A 1 -7.07 39.65 -0.16
CA MET A 1 -6.21 38.70 0.54
C MET A 1 -6.55 37.32 0.01
N ASP A 2 -5.68 36.79 -0.82
CA ASP A 2 -5.98 35.63 -1.68
C ASP A 2 -5.77 34.30 -0.90
N ARG A 3 -6.87 33.61 -0.58
CA ARG A 3 -6.89 32.31 0.10
C ARG A 3 -6.45 31.12 -0.78
N SER A 4 -6.29 31.36 -2.08
CA SER A 4 -5.98 30.28 -3.04
C SER A 4 -4.53 29.77 -2.98
N ARG A 5 -3.60 30.54 -2.40
CA ARG A 5 -2.16 30.16 -2.34
C ARG A 5 -1.82 29.15 -1.24
N ILE A 6 -2.66 28.98 -0.23
CA ILE A 6 -2.36 28.13 0.94
C ILE A 6 -2.59 26.64 0.61
N TYR A 7 -3.51 26.34 -0.30
CA TYR A 7 -3.85 24.96 -0.65
C TYR A 7 -2.92 24.29 -1.66
N LYS A 8 -2.25 25.07 -2.51
CA LYS A 8 -1.40 24.53 -3.59
C LYS A 8 -0.08 23.90 -3.11
N GLY A 9 0.38 24.28 -1.91
CA GLY A 9 1.63 23.75 -1.33
C GLY A 9 1.47 22.45 -0.55
N ARG A 10 0.31 22.24 0.06
CA ARG A 10 0.04 21.08 0.93
C ARG A 10 -0.18 19.79 0.13
N GLY A 11 -0.89 19.86 -0.99
CA GLY A 11 -1.16 18.68 -1.83
C GLY A 11 0.09 18.07 -2.45
N LYS A 12 1.10 18.89 -2.77
CA LYS A 12 2.35 18.43 -3.38
C LYS A 12 3.30 17.76 -2.37
N ARG A 13 3.25 18.21 -1.11
CA ARG A 13 4.03 17.61 -0.02
C ARG A 13 3.40 16.30 0.47
N TRP A 14 2.08 16.25 0.53
CA TRP A 14 1.32 15.06 0.89
C TRP A 14 1.50 13.91 -0.12
N LYS A 15 1.42 14.20 -1.42
CA LYS A 15 1.66 13.20 -2.48
C LYS A 15 3.05 12.59 -2.38
N ARG A 16 4.07 13.40 -2.03
CA ARG A 16 5.44 12.92 -1.83
C ARG A 16 5.60 12.09 -0.56
N THR A 17 4.88 12.43 0.51
CA THR A 17 4.91 11.66 1.75
C THR A 17 4.19 10.32 1.62
N LEU A 18 3.01 10.27 0.97
CA LEU A 18 2.30 9.02 0.74
C LEU A 18 3.13 8.04 -0.11
N THR A 19 3.74 8.53 -1.19
CA THR A 19 4.62 7.73 -2.06
C THR A 19 5.90 7.30 -1.33
N LEU A 20 6.46 8.16 -0.47
CA LEU A 20 7.67 7.86 0.31
C LEU A 20 7.39 6.87 1.45
N CYS A 21 6.21 6.93 2.09
CA CYS A 21 5.85 6.00 3.16
C CYS A 21 5.58 4.59 2.61
N LEU A 22 4.88 4.45 1.48
CA LEU A 22 4.73 3.15 0.81
C LEU A 22 6.09 2.53 0.46
N ALA A 23 7.02 3.38 0.02
CA ALA A 23 8.39 3.00 -0.29
C ALA A 23 9.21 2.59 0.94
N ALA A 24 9.02 3.26 2.07
CA ALA A 24 9.79 3.00 3.29
C ALA A 24 9.39 1.67 3.93
N VAL A 25 8.10 1.31 3.92
CA VAL A 25 7.63 0.05 4.49
C VAL A 25 8.15 -1.13 3.69
N LEU A 26 8.15 -1.07 2.36
CA LEU A 26 8.70 -2.13 1.51
C LEU A 26 10.24 -2.22 1.56
N ALA A 27 10.94 -1.10 1.81
CA ALA A 27 12.40 -1.10 1.94
C ALA A 27 12.89 -1.69 3.27
N LEU A 28 12.11 -1.60 4.35
CA LEU A 28 12.47 -2.15 5.66
C LEU A 28 12.40 -3.68 5.71
N THR A 29 11.56 -4.32 4.89
CA THR A 29 11.43 -5.77 4.85
C THR A 29 12.59 -6.48 4.14
N VAL A 30 13.35 -5.79 3.29
CA VAL A 30 14.47 -6.37 2.53
C VAL A 30 15.72 -6.62 3.41
N PHE A 31 15.85 -5.96 4.58
CA PHE A 31 17.04 -6.05 5.43
C PHE A 31 16.94 -7.01 6.61
N THR A 32 15.78 -7.58 6.90
CA THR A 32 15.64 -8.54 7.99
C THR A 32 15.47 -9.97 7.49
N GLY A 33 16.47 -10.47 6.77
CA GLY A 33 16.68 -11.89 6.52
C GLY A 33 17.09 -12.63 7.80
N CYS A 34 16.23 -12.60 8.83
CA CYS A 34 16.34 -13.46 9.99
C CYS A 34 15.03 -14.23 10.15
N SER A 35 15.08 -15.50 9.74
CA SER A 35 14.10 -16.51 10.12
C SER A 35 13.97 -16.54 11.65
N ARG A 36 13.07 -15.71 12.20
CA ARG A 36 12.61 -15.85 13.58
C ARG A 36 11.28 -16.58 13.54
N LYS A 37 11.32 -17.86 13.93
CA LYS A 37 10.14 -18.52 14.47
C LYS A 37 9.68 -17.71 15.66
N THR A 38 8.69 -16.85 15.49
CA THR A 38 8.03 -16.17 16.60
C THR A 38 7.17 -17.19 17.32
N ALA A 39 7.54 -17.43 18.57
CA ALA A 39 6.76 -18.21 19.50
C ALA A 39 5.37 -17.60 19.67
N ALA A 40 4.37 -18.47 19.68
CA ALA A 40 2.97 -18.15 19.87
C ALA A 40 2.76 -17.26 21.10
N ALA A 41 2.32 -16.05 20.90
CA ALA A 41 1.67 -15.26 21.94
C ALA A 41 0.20 -15.68 21.96
N THR A 42 -0.24 -16.05 23.14
CA THR A 42 -1.56 -16.55 23.51
C THR A 42 -2.63 -15.50 23.18
N GLY A 43 -3.54 -15.84 22.27
CA GLY A 43 -4.67 -15.01 21.89
C GLY A 43 -4.73 -14.84 20.37
N SER A 44 -4.94 -15.95 19.65
CA SER A 44 -5.08 -15.93 18.19
C SER A 44 -6.41 -15.29 17.80
N ARG A 45 -6.42 -13.97 17.58
CA ARG A 45 -7.36 -13.38 16.64
C ARG A 45 -6.82 -13.65 15.25
N THR A 46 -7.50 -14.50 14.51
CA THR A 46 -7.25 -14.70 13.09
C THR A 46 -7.63 -13.43 12.36
N VAL A 47 -6.76 -12.97 11.47
CA VAL A 47 -7.07 -11.87 10.56
C VAL A 47 -7.97 -12.44 9.48
N ASP A 48 -9.29 -12.24 9.59
CA ASP A 48 -10.28 -12.68 8.61
C ASP A 48 -10.46 -11.69 7.44
N LYS A 49 -9.56 -10.71 7.31
CA LYS A 49 -9.61 -9.73 6.25
C LYS A 49 -9.06 -10.31 4.96
N GLU A 50 -9.92 -10.39 3.95
CA GLU A 50 -9.55 -10.73 2.58
C GLU A 50 -9.45 -9.46 1.72
N TYR A 51 -8.34 -9.30 1.02
CA TYR A 51 -8.18 -8.27 0.01
C TYR A 51 -8.57 -8.80 -1.36
N THR A 52 -9.23 -7.97 -2.15
CA THR A 52 -9.57 -8.35 -3.52
C THR A 52 -8.33 -8.42 -4.40
N ARG A 53 -8.41 -9.18 -5.50
CA ARG A 53 -7.36 -9.18 -6.53
C ARG A 53 -7.07 -7.75 -7.02
N GLY A 54 -8.12 -6.93 -7.18
CA GLY A 54 -8.00 -5.54 -7.60
C GLY A 54 -7.15 -4.72 -6.63
N GLN A 55 -7.41 -4.82 -5.33
CA GLN A 55 -6.63 -4.14 -4.29
C GLN A 55 -5.15 -4.59 -4.28
N MET A 56 -4.91 -5.90 -4.42
CA MET A 56 -3.54 -6.44 -4.56
C MET A 56 -2.83 -5.85 -5.80
N MET A 57 -3.52 -5.76 -6.92
CA MET A 57 -2.98 -5.22 -8.17
C MET A 57 -2.70 -3.72 -8.11
N VAL A 58 -3.43 -2.93 -7.30
CA VAL A 58 -3.11 -1.51 -7.05
C VAL A 58 -1.69 -1.36 -6.51
N ILE A 59 -1.32 -2.18 -5.53
CA ILE A 59 0.02 -2.15 -4.93
C ILE A 59 1.05 -2.67 -5.92
N ALA A 60 0.80 -3.84 -6.52
CA ALA A 60 1.74 -4.48 -7.44
C ALA A 60 2.09 -3.58 -8.63
N ILE A 61 1.09 -2.97 -9.28
CA ILE A 61 1.32 -2.07 -10.43
C ILE A 61 1.99 -0.77 -10.00
N THR A 62 1.66 -0.23 -8.84
CA THR A 62 2.32 0.96 -8.30
C THR A 62 3.81 0.71 -8.11
N GLU A 63 4.17 -0.40 -7.50
CA GLU A 63 5.57 -0.79 -7.30
C GLU A 63 6.25 -1.15 -8.62
N ARG A 64 5.59 -1.94 -9.47
CA ARG A 64 6.11 -2.25 -10.80
C ARG A 64 6.45 -1.00 -11.59
N ASN A 65 5.56 -0.02 -11.65
CA ASN A 65 5.77 1.22 -12.38
C ASN A 65 6.93 2.05 -11.80
N ARG A 66 7.13 1.99 -10.49
CA ARG A 66 8.25 2.62 -9.81
C ARG A 66 9.59 2.03 -10.27
N TYR A 67 9.67 0.70 -10.38
CA TYR A 67 10.88 0.03 -10.85
C TYR A 67 11.07 0.16 -12.37
N GLN A 68 10.00 0.14 -13.16
CA GLN A 68 10.08 0.31 -14.62
C GLN A 68 10.61 1.69 -15.06
N ASN A 69 10.49 2.70 -14.22
CA ASN A 69 11.14 3.99 -14.48
C ASN A 69 12.68 3.94 -14.39
N ILE A 70 13.23 2.89 -13.78
CA ILE A 70 14.66 2.71 -13.57
C ILE A 70 15.18 1.55 -14.43
N TYR A 71 14.38 0.50 -14.58
CA TYR A 71 14.73 -0.73 -15.29
C TYR A 71 13.77 -0.98 -16.45
N THR A 72 14.19 -1.79 -17.42
CA THR A 72 13.32 -2.21 -18.53
C THR A 72 12.26 -3.22 -18.07
N SER A 73 11.21 -3.39 -18.89
CA SER A 73 10.15 -4.37 -18.60
C SER A 73 10.65 -5.83 -18.55
N GLU A 74 11.81 -6.10 -19.14
CA GLU A 74 12.44 -7.43 -19.15
C GLU A 74 12.84 -7.90 -17.75
N LEU A 75 13.06 -6.96 -16.83
CA LEU A 75 13.41 -7.29 -15.43
C LEU A 75 12.42 -8.27 -14.81
N TRP A 76 11.12 -8.13 -15.10
CA TRP A 76 10.07 -8.91 -14.43
C TRP A 76 10.13 -10.41 -14.74
N SER A 77 10.62 -10.78 -15.92
CA SER A 77 10.80 -12.17 -16.34
C SER A 77 12.14 -12.79 -15.95
N VAL A 78 13.06 -11.98 -15.42
CA VAL A 78 14.38 -12.47 -14.97
C VAL A 78 14.21 -13.32 -13.72
N LYS A 79 14.93 -14.45 -13.67
CA LYS A 79 14.97 -15.31 -12.48
C LYS A 79 15.63 -14.56 -11.33
N ALA A 80 14.94 -14.48 -10.20
CA ALA A 80 15.38 -13.80 -8.99
C ALA A 80 16.09 -14.73 -8.00
N ASP A 81 15.92 -16.05 -8.15
CA ASP A 81 16.53 -17.04 -7.26
C ASP A 81 16.82 -18.37 -7.98
N GLU A 82 17.51 -19.27 -7.26
CA GLU A 82 17.89 -20.62 -7.75
C GLU A 82 16.67 -21.55 -7.92
N SER A 83 15.55 -21.25 -7.25
CA SER A 83 14.30 -22.00 -7.39
C SER A 83 13.55 -21.65 -8.67
N GLY A 84 14.03 -20.64 -9.41
CA GLY A 84 13.48 -20.22 -10.68
C GLY A 84 12.34 -19.18 -10.56
N ASN A 85 12.04 -18.67 -9.37
CA ASN A 85 11.10 -17.57 -9.20
C ASN A 85 11.62 -16.33 -9.93
N THR A 86 10.72 -15.62 -10.58
CA THR A 86 11.02 -14.37 -11.28
C THR A 86 10.96 -13.17 -10.32
N PHE A 87 11.40 -12.00 -10.78
CA PHE A 87 11.18 -10.75 -10.04
C PHE A 87 9.70 -10.42 -9.88
N GLU A 88 8.85 -10.81 -10.84
CA GLU A 88 7.39 -10.66 -10.71
C GLU A 88 6.85 -11.53 -9.57
N ASP A 89 7.26 -12.80 -9.48
CA ASP A 89 6.86 -13.69 -8.39
C ASP A 89 7.28 -13.14 -7.01
N LYS A 90 8.50 -12.58 -6.94
CA LYS A 90 8.99 -11.95 -5.70
C LYS A 90 8.18 -10.71 -5.33
N LEU A 91 7.85 -9.87 -6.31
CA LEU A 91 7.00 -8.70 -6.09
C LEU A 91 5.64 -9.12 -5.56
N MET A 92 4.99 -10.11 -6.18
CA MET A 92 3.68 -10.58 -5.73
C MET A 92 3.72 -11.13 -4.31
N GLY A 93 4.75 -11.92 -3.96
CA GLY A 93 4.94 -12.39 -2.59
C GLY A 93 5.14 -11.26 -1.57
N GLN A 94 5.83 -10.19 -1.95
CA GLN A 94 5.99 -9.00 -1.10
C GLN A 94 4.66 -8.24 -0.92
N VAL A 95 3.85 -8.15 -1.97
CA VAL A 95 2.52 -7.53 -1.91
C VAL A 95 1.60 -8.30 -0.97
N GLU A 96 1.58 -9.62 -1.07
CA GLU A 96 0.80 -10.48 -0.17
C GLU A 96 1.23 -10.30 1.29
N GLN A 97 2.53 -10.31 1.56
CA GLN A 97 3.05 -10.09 2.90
C GLN A 97 2.68 -8.71 3.44
N PHE A 98 2.81 -7.67 2.61
CA PHE A 98 2.40 -6.31 2.98
C PHE A 98 0.91 -6.23 3.33
N LEU A 99 0.03 -6.89 2.59
CA LEU A 99 -1.41 -6.89 2.87
C LEU A 99 -1.74 -7.61 4.18
N ILE A 100 -1.04 -8.69 4.51
CA ILE A 100 -1.17 -9.37 5.81
C ILE A 100 -0.74 -8.43 6.95
N GLU A 101 0.37 -7.72 6.78
CA GLU A 101 0.85 -6.75 7.76
C GLU A 101 -0.11 -5.56 7.90
N LEU A 102 -0.65 -5.07 6.79
CA LEU A 102 -1.64 -4.00 6.77
C LEU A 102 -2.91 -4.41 7.53
N ALA A 103 -3.44 -5.59 7.26
CA ALA A 103 -4.61 -6.12 7.95
C ALA A 103 -4.36 -6.27 9.46
N THR A 104 -3.19 -6.79 9.83
CA THR A 104 -2.80 -6.96 11.25
C THR A 104 -2.69 -5.59 11.94
N THR A 105 -2.07 -4.61 11.29
CA THR A 105 -1.94 -3.25 11.82
C THR A 105 -3.30 -2.58 11.98
N ASN A 106 -4.23 -2.80 11.05
CA ASN A 106 -5.59 -2.29 11.16
C ASN A 106 -6.38 -2.93 12.29
N LEU A 107 -6.17 -4.21 12.62
CA LEU A 107 -6.75 -4.80 13.83
C LEU A 107 -6.23 -4.12 15.10
N MET A 108 -4.94 -3.83 15.17
CA MET A 108 -4.36 -3.07 16.28
C MET A 108 -4.92 -1.65 16.34
N ALA A 109 -5.13 -1.01 15.20
CA ALA A 109 -5.75 0.32 15.12
C ALA A 109 -7.19 0.31 15.66
N ASP A 110 -7.96 -0.74 15.35
CA ASP A 110 -9.31 -0.93 15.92
C ASP A 110 -9.26 -1.08 17.45
N GLU A 111 -8.32 -1.85 17.98
CA GLU A 111 -8.14 -2.04 19.43
C GLU A 111 -7.74 -0.75 20.15
N GLN A 112 -7.01 0.13 19.48
CA GLN A 112 -6.60 1.44 20.01
C GLN A 112 -7.62 2.55 19.75
N GLY A 113 -8.72 2.26 19.04
CA GLY A 113 -9.74 3.25 18.69
C GLY A 113 -9.28 4.29 17.67
N ILE A 114 -8.31 3.93 16.83
CA ILE A 114 -7.81 4.81 15.78
C ILE A 114 -8.81 4.89 14.64
N GLU A 115 -9.41 6.05 14.48
CA GLU A 115 -10.40 6.29 13.43
C GLU A 115 -9.96 7.41 12.49
N LEU A 116 -10.51 7.37 11.28
CA LEU A 116 -10.36 8.44 10.30
C LEU A 116 -11.43 9.49 10.53
N THR A 117 -11.04 10.75 10.59
CA THR A 117 -11.95 11.89 10.59
C THR A 117 -12.66 12.03 9.24
N SER A 118 -13.78 12.76 9.19
CA SER A 118 -14.47 13.07 7.94
C SER A 118 -13.57 13.79 6.94
N GLN A 119 -12.76 14.73 7.41
CA GLN A 119 -11.82 15.46 6.54
C GLN A 119 -10.75 14.56 5.93
N GLU A 120 -10.23 13.58 6.69
CA GLU A 120 -9.28 12.59 6.19
C GLU A 120 -9.94 11.69 5.14
N ARG A 121 -11.16 11.21 5.40
CA ARG A 121 -11.94 10.40 4.45
C ARG A 121 -12.20 11.14 3.13
N ASP A 122 -12.57 12.42 3.18
CA ASP A 122 -12.80 13.24 1.98
C ASP A 122 -11.51 13.43 1.18
N ALA A 123 -10.39 13.63 1.86
CA ALA A 123 -9.09 13.74 1.22
C ALA A 123 -8.68 12.42 0.55
N LEU A 124 -8.85 11.28 1.23
CA LEU A 124 -8.55 9.95 0.70
C LEU A 124 -9.45 9.59 -0.48
N LYS A 125 -10.73 9.95 -0.42
CA LYS A 125 -11.66 9.78 -1.54
C LYS A 125 -11.19 10.55 -2.77
N SER A 126 -10.76 11.78 -2.60
CA SER A 126 -10.22 12.60 -3.70
C SER A 126 -8.94 12.00 -4.29
N LEU A 127 -8.06 11.45 -3.45
CA LEU A 127 -6.84 10.78 -3.89
C LEU A 127 -7.14 9.47 -4.65
N ALA A 128 -8.07 8.66 -4.17
CA ALA A 128 -8.50 7.44 -4.84
C ALA A 128 -9.13 7.73 -6.20
N GLN A 129 -9.96 8.78 -6.30
CA GLN A 129 -10.51 9.25 -7.56
C GLN A 129 -9.42 9.72 -8.53
N GLU A 130 -8.44 10.46 -8.04
CA GLU A 130 -7.31 10.92 -8.87
C GLU A 130 -6.49 9.73 -9.39
N TYR A 131 -6.17 8.77 -8.51
CA TYR A 131 -5.47 7.55 -8.91
C TYR A 131 -6.23 6.80 -9.98
N TYR A 132 -7.51 6.50 -9.73
CA TYR A 132 -8.35 5.73 -10.66
C TYR A 132 -8.53 6.41 -12.02
N ARG A 133 -8.66 7.75 -12.05
CA ARG A 133 -8.75 8.51 -13.31
C ARG A 133 -7.44 8.50 -14.10
N ASN A 134 -6.31 8.44 -13.43
CA ASN A 134 -4.99 8.44 -14.05
C ASN A 134 -4.57 7.05 -14.58
N LEU A 135 -5.29 5.99 -14.20
CA LEU A 135 -5.08 4.66 -14.79
C LEU A 135 -5.49 4.67 -16.27
N SER A 136 -4.67 4.04 -17.10
CA SER A 136 -5.06 3.75 -18.48
C SER A 136 -6.28 2.81 -18.50
N GLU A 137 -7.03 2.82 -19.59
CA GLU A 137 -8.16 1.89 -19.74
C GLU A 137 -7.69 0.43 -19.76
N GLN A 138 -6.49 0.19 -20.27
CA GLN A 138 -5.86 -1.13 -20.25
C GLN A 138 -5.54 -1.57 -18.82
N ASP A 139 -4.94 -0.69 -18.00
CA ASP A 139 -4.62 -1.00 -16.60
C ASP A 139 -5.87 -1.26 -15.79
N ARG A 140 -6.91 -0.43 -15.95
CA ARG A 140 -8.20 -0.64 -15.25
C ARG A 140 -8.80 -2.01 -15.55
N ARG A 141 -8.78 -2.42 -16.82
CA ARG A 141 -9.27 -3.76 -17.21
C ARG A 141 -8.39 -4.88 -16.70
N PHE A 142 -7.10 -4.70 -16.71
CA PHE A 142 -6.13 -5.70 -16.25
C PHE A 142 -6.20 -5.89 -14.73
N MET A 143 -6.32 -4.81 -13.99
CA MET A 143 -6.40 -4.82 -12.52
C MET A 143 -7.75 -5.31 -12.02
N ASP A 144 -8.81 -5.09 -12.80
CA ASP A 144 -10.19 -5.37 -12.41
C ASP A 144 -10.54 -4.76 -11.04
N VAL A 145 -10.20 -3.49 -10.87
CA VAL A 145 -10.36 -2.74 -9.62
C VAL A 145 -11.39 -1.62 -9.81
N SER A 146 -12.24 -1.46 -8.83
CA SER A 146 -13.16 -0.33 -8.72
C SER A 146 -12.53 0.88 -8.00
N GLN A 147 -13.12 2.05 -8.18
CA GLN A 147 -12.70 3.24 -7.45
C GLN A 147 -12.91 3.10 -5.94
N ASP A 148 -13.96 2.41 -5.53
CA ASP A 148 -14.28 2.19 -4.10
C ASP A 148 -13.25 1.25 -3.46
N GLU A 149 -12.81 0.20 -4.14
CA GLU A 149 -11.74 -0.68 -3.65
C GLU A 149 -10.41 0.07 -3.47
N VAL A 150 -10.10 1.02 -4.37
CA VAL A 150 -8.93 1.90 -4.21
C VAL A 150 -9.10 2.80 -2.98
N TYR A 151 -10.30 3.36 -2.78
CA TYR A 151 -10.60 4.20 -1.64
C TYR A 151 -10.48 3.42 -0.32
N ASP A 152 -11.04 2.22 -0.25
CA ASP A 152 -10.97 1.36 0.93
C ASP A 152 -9.52 1.02 1.29
N LEU A 153 -8.72 0.64 0.30
CA LEU A 153 -7.29 0.37 0.48
C LEU A 153 -6.54 1.59 1.02
N TYR A 154 -6.84 2.79 0.51
CA TYR A 154 -6.25 4.04 0.98
C TYR A 154 -6.65 4.37 2.42
N CYS A 155 -7.90 4.13 2.79
CA CYS A 155 -8.37 4.30 4.16
C CYS A 155 -7.65 3.38 5.13
N GLU A 156 -7.50 2.11 4.78
CA GLU A 156 -6.80 1.14 5.61
C GLU A 156 -5.32 1.49 5.78
N TYR A 157 -4.67 1.85 4.68
CA TYR A 157 -3.27 2.26 4.71
C TYR A 157 -3.06 3.50 5.61
N TYR A 158 -3.88 4.52 5.43
CA TYR A 158 -3.75 5.76 6.20
C TYR A 158 -4.06 5.54 7.69
N ARG A 159 -5.02 4.67 8.01
CA ARG A 159 -5.34 4.34 9.40
C ARG A 159 -4.19 3.58 10.07
N ALA A 160 -3.56 2.65 9.36
CA ALA A 160 -2.37 1.97 9.84
C ALA A 160 -1.20 2.94 10.07
N ASP A 161 -0.99 3.90 9.14
CA ASP A 161 0.03 4.95 9.28
C ASP A 161 -0.22 5.85 10.50
N LYS A 162 -1.49 6.19 10.78
CA LYS A 162 -1.88 6.92 12.01
C LYS A 162 -1.51 6.16 13.27
N LEU A 163 -1.81 4.86 13.35
CA LEU A 163 -1.42 4.05 14.50
C LEU A 163 0.09 4.08 14.71
N VAL A 164 0.87 3.86 13.66
CA VAL A 164 2.34 3.89 13.75
C VAL A 164 2.84 5.26 14.23
N ALA A 165 2.24 6.35 13.73
CA ALA A 165 2.61 7.70 14.17
C ALA A 165 2.27 8.00 15.63
N GLU A 166 1.25 7.34 16.21
CA GLU A 166 0.92 7.49 17.64
C GLU A 166 1.83 6.64 18.57
N LEU A 167 2.47 5.61 18.02
CA LEU A 167 3.36 4.73 18.78
C LEU A 167 4.83 5.18 18.76
N THR A 168 5.21 6.15 17.94
CA THR A 168 6.58 6.65 17.73
C THR A 168 6.77 8.07 18.23
#